data_28c21df5fbf11ace7f34b1b01d0d36f6
#
_entry.id   28c21df5fbf11ace7f34b1b01d0d36f6
#
_cell.length_a   1.000
_cell.length_b   1.000
_cell.length_c   1.000
_cell.angle_alpha   90.00
_cell.angle_beta   90.00
_cell.angle_gamma   90.00
#
_symmetry.space_group_name_H-M   'P 1'
#
loop_
_entity.id
_entity.type
_entity.pdbx_description
1 polymer ?
#
loop_
_entity_poly.entity_id
_entity_poly.type
_entity_poly.pdbx_seq_one_letter_code
_entity_poly.pdbx_strand_id
1 'polypeptide(L)'
;LRPLPEKFHGMTNVELKYRQRYVDLIMSDESRRNFVIRSKFVSYVRRFLEARGFMEVETPVLNTISGGATARPFITHHNTLDMDMYLRIATELPLKRLIVGGIERVYELGRIFRNEGMDTRHNPEFTTVELYQAYADFNDMMDLFEDLLSGAAKEILGTYDVEWQGHKVSLAPGWPRMTMAEAVKKYLGVDFMAIDGDAEAVAAAESVGVDMSGKEPTWGNALYECYDQKVEEWIIQPTFITMHPVDVSPLAKRSPRDPRLTERFELFICRSEM
;
A
#
# COMPACT_ATOMS: atom_id res chain seq x y z
N LEU A 1 41.36 -8.34 13.26
CA LEU A 1 40.16 -8.77 12.55
C LEU A 1 39.29 -9.54 13.52
N ARG A 2 38.05 -9.16 13.69
CA ARG A 2 37.08 -9.97 14.44
C ARG A 2 36.78 -11.25 13.66
N PRO A 3 36.78 -12.42 14.31
CA PRO A 3 36.33 -13.63 13.65
C PRO A 3 34.87 -13.52 13.25
N LEU A 4 34.48 -14.16 12.14
CA LEU A 4 33.06 -14.29 11.77
C LEU A 4 32.34 -15.13 12.84
N PRO A 5 31.02 -14.92 13.05
CA PRO A 5 30.20 -15.81 13.86
C PRO A 5 30.32 -17.25 13.40
N GLU A 6 30.15 -18.22 14.31
CA GLU A 6 30.23 -19.64 13.96
C GLU A 6 29.27 -20.01 12.83
N LYS A 7 29.81 -20.70 11.82
CA LYS A 7 29.10 -21.06 10.59
C LYS A 7 27.80 -21.85 10.84
N PHE A 8 27.75 -22.62 11.92
CA PHE A 8 26.61 -23.49 12.23
C PHE A 8 25.43 -22.79 12.94
N HIS A 9 25.68 -21.67 13.62
CA HIS A 9 24.66 -20.98 14.40
C HIS A 9 24.27 -19.62 13.79
N GLY A 10 25.02 -19.14 12.81
CA GLY A 10 24.77 -17.87 12.14
C GLY A 10 24.73 -16.68 13.09
N MET A 11 24.17 -15.57 12.63
CA MET A 11 23.81 -14.42 13.49
C MET A 11 22.39 -14.63 14.02
N THR A 12 22.25 -15.01 15.29
CA THR A 12 20.94 -15.20 15.95
C THR A 12 20.33 -13.88 16.44
N ASN A 13 21.17 -12.89 16.74
CA ASN A 13 20.74 -11.58 17.20
C ASN A 13 20.27 -10.74 16.02
N VAL A 14 18.94 -10.46 16.00
CA VAL A 14 18.26 -9.71 14.93
C VAL A 14 18.80 -8.28 14.81
N GLU A 15 19.07 -7.62 15.93
CA GLU A 15 19.61 -6.25 15.91
C GLU A 15 21.00 -6.21 15.27
N LEU A 16 21.86 -7.18 15.57
CA LEU A 16 23.18 -7.27 14.93
C LEU A 16 23.07 -7.55 13.43
N LYS A 17 22.09 -8.35 12.98
CA LYS A 17 21.82 -8.55 11.55
C LYS A 17 21.54 -7.23 10.82
N TYR A 18 20.76 -6.36 11.42
CA TYR A 18 20.46 -5.04 10.84
C TYR A 18 21.66 -4.09 10.90
N ARG A 19 22.36 -4.01 12.03
CA ARG A 19 23.51 -3.12 12.21
C ARG A 19 24.75 -3.55 11.40
N GLN A 20 24.91 -4.85 11.20
CA GLN A 20 26.05 -5.42 10.45
C GLN A 20 25.54 -6.25 9.26
N ARG A 21 24.73 -5.61 8.41
CA ARG A 21 24.10 -6.28 7.25
C ARG A 21 25.12 -7.00 6.34
N TYR A 22 26.32 -6.47 6.21
CA TYR A 22 27.39 -7.10 5.43
C TYR A 22 27.82 -8.44 6.03
N VAL A 23 27.83 -8.59 7.35
CA VAL A 23 28.12 -9.88 8.00
C VAL A 23 26.94 -10.84 7.83
N ASP A 24 25.71 -10.38 8.01
CA ASP A 24 24.51 -11.16 7.77
C ASP A 24 24.49 -11.72 6.33
N LEU A 25 24.82 -10.91 5.32
CA LEU A 25 24.93 -11.35 3.93
C LEU A 25 26.03 -12.39 3.68
N ILE A 26 27.11 -12.40 4.47
CA ILE A 26 28.15 -13.45 4.41
C ILE A 26 27.64 -14.78 5.00
N MET A 27 26.84 -14.68 6.07
CA MET A 27 26.45 -15.83 6.89
C MET A 27 25.10 -16.45 6.50
N SER A 28 24.23 -15.71 5.81
CA SER A 28 22.85 -16.13 5.52
C SER A 28 22.54 -16.11 4.02
N ASP A 29 22.33 -17.29 3.46
CA ASP A 29 21.86 -17.43 2.09
C ASP A 29 20.42 -16.92 1.93
N GLU A 30 19.59 -17.02 2.97
CA GLU A 30 18.22 -16.49 3.00
C GLU A 30 18.24 -14.96 2.87
N SER A 31 19.03 -14.27 3.69
CA SER A 31 19.17 -12.81 3.58
C SER A 31 19.62 -12.39 2.18
N ARG A 32 20.61 -13.10 1.63
CA ARG A 32 21.11 -12.84 0.27
C ARG A 32 20.02 -13.06 -0.79
N ARG A 33 19.26 -14.16 -0.66
CA ARG A 33 18.13 -14.46 -1.55
C ARG A 33 17.09 -13.35 -1.53
N ASN A 34 16.74 -12.80 -0.36
CA ASN A 34 15.76 -11.74 -0.24
C ASN A 34 16.19 -10.46 -1.00
N PHE A 35 17.49 -10.09 -0.93
CA PHE A 35 18.01 -8.97 -1.72
C PHE A 35 17.96 -9.23 -3.23
N VAL A 36 18.27 -10.45 -3.65
CA VAL A 36 18.18 -10.85 -5.07
C VAL A 36 16.74 -10.80 -5.56
N ILE A 37 15.77 -11.34 -4.79
CA ILE A 37 14.34 -11.30 -5.12
C ILE A 37 13.87 -9.84 -5.23
N ARG A 38 14.22 -8.99 -4.25
CA ARG A 38 13.88 -7.56 -4.30
C ARG A 38 14.41 -6.88 -5.58
N SER A 39 15.67 -7.12 -5.93
CA SER A 39 16.27 -6.55 -7.15
C SER A 39 15.55 -7.03 -8.41
N LYS A 40 15.23 -8.32 -8.49
CA LYS A 40 14.47 -8.89 -9.62
C LYS A 40 13.07 -8.31 -9.69
N PHE A 41 12.39 -8.12 -8.55
CA PHE A 41 11.05 -7.55 -8.50
C PHE A 41 11.04 -6.11 -9.03
N VAL A 42 11.96 -5.26 -8.58
CA VAL A 42 12.08 -3.88 -9.09
C VAL A 42 12.32 -3.87 -10.61
N SER A 43 13.20 -4.74 -11.10
CA SER A 43 13.47 -4.85 -12.53
C SER A 43 12.25 -5.37 -13.32
N TYR A 44 11.48 -6.29 -12.72
CA TYR A 44 10.24 -6.81 -13.30
C TYR A 44 9.19 -5.70 -13.41
N VAL A 45 8.96 -4.93 -12.35
CA VAL A 45 7.99 -3.80 -12.35
C VAL A 45 8.27 -2.85 -13.49
N ARG A 46 9.54 -2.46 -13.70
CA ARG A 46 9.93 -1.58 -14.82
C ARG A 46 9.56 -2.18 -16.16
N ARG A 47 10.01 -3.40 -16.46
CA ARG A 47 9.70 -4.06 -17.75
C ARG A 47 8.21 -4.25 -17.96
N PHE A 48 7.47 -4.58 -16.90
CA PHE A 48 6.02 -4.79 -16.94
C PHE A 48 5.28 -3.50 -17.31
N LEU A 49 5.64 -2.38 -16.71
CA LEU A 49 5.02 -1.08 -16.96
C LEU A 49 5.45 -0.51 -18.34
N GLU A 50 6.73 -0.59 -18.69
CA GLU A 50 7.23 -0.18 -19.99
C GLU A 50 6.55 -0.94 -21.14
N ALA A 51 6.37 -2.25 -20.99
CA ALA A 51 5.68 -3.08 -21.98
C ALA A 51 4.20 -2.70 -22.17
N ARG A 52 3.62 -1.98 -21.21
CA ARG A 52 2.24 -1.45 -21.26
C ARG A 52 2.19 0.04 -21.64
N GLY A 53 3.32 0.60 -22.07
CA GLY A 53 3.42 1.98 -22.55
C GLY A 53 3.47 3.04 -21.45
N PHE A 54 3.79 2.65 -20.20
CA PHE A 54 4.06 3.62 -19.15
C PHE A 54 5.46 4.20 -19.30
N MET A 55 5.58 5.52 -19.14
CA MET A 55 6.84 6.25 -19.12
C MET A 55 7.36 6.35 -17.68
N GLU A 56 8.59 5.87 -17.42
CA GLU A 56 9.27 6.14 -16.14
C GLU A 56 9.74 7.59 -16.12
N VAL A 57 9.50 8.27 -15.02
CA VAL A 57 9.94 9.66 -14.81
C VAL A 57 10.59 9.81 -13.45
N GLU A 58 11.41 10.85 -13.31
CA GLU A 58 11.97 11.29 -12.05
C GLU A 58 11.48 12.70 -11.74
N THR A 59 10.74 12.85 -10.64
CA THR A 59 10.25 14.15 -10.18
C THR A 59 11.10 14.68 -9.01
N PRO A 60 11.07 15.99 -8.71
CA PRO A 60 11.90 16.56 -7.67
C PRO A 60 11.69 15.91 -6.30
N VAL A 61 12.78 15.55 -5.64
CA VAL A 61 12.79 15.08 -4.24
C VAL A 61 12.61 16.24 -3.27
N LEU A 62 13.21 17.40 -3.59
CA LEU A 62 13.07 18.63 -2.81
C LEU A 62 11.91 19.47 -3.36
N ASN A 63 10.96 19.81 -2.48
CA ASN A 63 9.77 20.58 -2.81
C ASN A 63 9.68 21.83 -1.95
N THR A 64 9.10 22.89 -2.51
CA THR A 64 8.81 24.13 -1.78
C THR A 64 7.52 24.03 -0.96
N ILE A 65 6.68 23.08 -1.26
CA ILE A 65 5.40 22.82 -0.58
C ILE A 65 5.29 21.31 -0.37
N SER A 66 4.99 20.89 0.86
CA SER A 66 4.64 19.49 1.15
C SER A 66 3.23 19.21 0.68
N GLY A 67 2.99 18.04 0.05
CA GLY A 67 1.66 17.66 -0.40
C GLY A 67 1.63 16.27 -1.07
N GLY A 68 0.41 15.81 -1.42
CA GLY A 68 0.17 14.52 -2.06
C GLY A 68 -0.08 13.36 -1.09
N ALA A 69 0.08 13.56 0.22
CA ALA A 69 -0.25 12.59 1.25
C ALA A 69 -0.48 13.29 2.60
N THR A 70 -1.09 12.60 3.55
CA THR A 70 -1.20 13.04 4.94
C THR A 70 -0.03 12.44 5.73
N ALA A 71 1.13 13.10 5.67
CA ALA A 71 2.33 12.67 6.38
C ALA A 71 3.18 13.87 6.79
N ARG A 72 4.00 13.70 7.83
CA ARG A 72 4.93 14.75 8.27
C ARG A 72 6.18 14.73 7.40
N PRO A 73 6.58 15.85 6.76
CA PRO A 73 7.79 15.91 5.92
C PRO A 73 9.06 16.04 6.76
N PHE A 74 10.21 15.64 6.19
CA PHE A 74 11.51 16.14 6.62
C PHE A 74 11.72 17.51 6.01
N ILE A 75 12.26 18.44 6.80
CA ILE A 75 12.53 19.83 6.41
C ILE A 75 14.04 20.00 6.30
N THR A 76 14.49 20.68 5.26
CA THR A 76 15.88 21.10 5.05
C THR A 76 15.93 22.56 4.60
N HIS A 77 17.07 23.20 4.75
CA HIS A 77 17.27 24.60 4.35
C HIS A 77 18.11 24.72 3.08
N HIS A 78 17.63 25.47 2.10
CA HIS A 78 18.38 25.77 0.87
C HIS A 78 19.20 27.06 1.07
N ASN A 79 20.48 26.93 1.36
CA ASN A 79 21.36 28.04 1.77
C ASN A 79 21.39 29.22 0.78
N THR A 80 21.44 28.95 -0.52
CA THR A 80 21.54 30.02 -1.54
C THR A 80 20.23 30.79 -1.72
N LEU A 81 19.09 30.11 -1.57
CA LEU A 81 17.76 30.72 -1.72
C LEU A 81 17.21 31.20 -0.39
N ASP A 82 17.91 30.92 0.72
CA ASP A 82 17.51 31.29 2.09
C ASP A 82 16.05 30.90 2.38
N MET A 83 15.70 29.64 2.08
CA MET A 83 14.33 29.13 2.24
C MET A 83 14.31 27.67 2.67
N ASP A 84 13.28 27.31 3.43
CA ASP A 84 13.03 25.92 3.79
C ASP A 84 12.44 25.14 2.62
N MET A 85 12.90 23.91 2.49
CA MET A 85 12.41 22.93 1.52
C MET A 85 12.04 21.62 2.22
N TYR A 86 11.18 20.87 1.59
CA TYR A 86 10.62 19.63 2.12
C TYR A 86 11.06 18.44 1.27
N LEU A 87 11.52 17.37 1.90
CA LEU A 87 11.65 16.09 1.22
C LEU A 87 10.25 15.57 0.89
N ARG A 88 10.08 15.04 -0.33
CA ARG A 88 8.78 14.56 -0.82
C ARG A 88 8.20 13.45 0.04
N ILE A 89 6.91 13.53 0.33
CA ILE A 89 6.12 12.52 1.05
C ILE A 89 5.27 11.64 0.13
N ALA A 90 5.13 12.02 -1.14
CA ALA A 90 4.46 11.34 -2.24
C ALA A 90 4.92 11.90 -3.58
N THR A 91 4.67 11.20 -4.68
CA THR A 91 4.92 11.65 -6.06
C THR A 91 3.62 12.04 -6.79
N GLU A 92 2.48 11.98 -6.13
CA GLU A 92 1.14 12.18 -6.68
C GLU A 92 1.01 13.47 -7.50
N LEU A 93 1.27 14.63 -6.89
CA LEU A 93 1.02 15.91 -7.54
C LEU A 93 1.89 16.14 -8.78
N PRO A 94 3.20 15.86 -8.75
CA PRO A 94 4.04 15.91 -9.94
C PRO A 94 3.54 14.98 -11.05
N LEU A 95 3.18 13.74 -10.75
CA LEU A 95 2.73 12.78 -11.75
C LEU A 95 1.38 13.18 -12.37
N LYS A 96 0.44 13.67 -11.56
CA LYS A 96 -0.84 14.22 -12.05
C LYS A 96 -0.63 15.42 -12.99
N ARG A 97 0.36 16.27 -12.72
CA ARG A 97 0.72 17.39 -13.63
C ARG A 97 1.23 16.88 -14.97
N LEU A 98 1.93 15.76 -15.01
CA LEU A 98 2.38 15.15 -16.27
C LEU A 98 1.21 14.58 -17.07
N ILE A 99 0.20 14.00 -16.41
CA ILE A 99 -1.05 13.60 -17.07
C ILE A 99 -1.75 14.81 -17.68
N VAL A 100 -1.88 15.91 -16.95
CA VAL A 100 -2.43 17.18 -17.48
C VAL A 100 -1.60 17.70 -18.65
N GLY A 101 -0.28 17.49 -18.63
CA GLY A 101 0.64 17.83 -19.70
C GLY A 101 0.57 16.93 -20.93
N GLY A 102 -0.30 15.90 -20.93
CA GLY A 102 -0.54 15.02 -22.08
C GLY A 102 0.24 13.69 -22.06
N ILE A 103 0.91 13.33 -20.98
CA ILE A 103 1.54 12.01 -20.83
C ILE A 103 0.49 11.05 -20.26
N GLU A 104 -0.12 10.25 -21.12
CA GLU A 104 -1.29 9.43 -20.75
C GLU A 104 -0.98 8.28 -19.78
N ARG A 105 0.27 7.80 -19.71
CA ARG A 105 0.71 6.73 -18.82
C ARG A 105 2.07 7.07 -18.25
N VAL A 106 2.15 7.27 -16.95
CA VAL A 106 3.37 7.70 -16.27
C VAL A 106 3.53 6.97 -14.96
N TYR A 107 4.76 6.65 -14.60
CA TYR A 107 5.08 6.12 -13.28
C TYR A 107 6.42 6.65 -12.76
N GLU A 108 6.56 6.63 -11.46
CA GLU A 108 7.84 6.85 -10.79
C GLU A 108 8.08 5.75 -9.76
N LEU A 109 9.26 5.13 -9.82
CA LEU A 109 9.72 4.17 -8.85
C LEU A 109 10.88 4.81 -8.09
N GLY A 110 10.62 5.26 -6.84
CA GLY A 110 11.60 6.07 -6.13
C GLY A 110 11.46 6.05 -4.61
N ARG A 111 12.30 6.84 -3.96
CA ARG A 111 12.30 7.04 -2.52
C ARG A 111 11.29 8.09 -2.12
N ILE A 112 10.55 7.77 -1.05
CA ILE A 112 9.63 8.64 -0.34
C ILE A 112 10.13 8.79 1.10
N PHE A 113 9.87 9.94 1.72
CA PHE A 113 10.38 10.31 3.03
C PHE A 113 9.22 10.79 3.92
N ARG A 114 8.97 10.09 5.04
CA ARG A 114 7.96 10.47 6.02
C ARG A 114 8.58 10.52 7.40
N ASN A 115 8.56 11.71 8.03
CA ASN A 115 9.15 11.95 9.35
C ASN A 115 8.19 11.52 10.46
N GLU A 116 7.98 10.23 10.55
CA GLU A 116 7.05 9.57 11.45
C GLU A 116 7.76 8.48 12.25
N GLY A 117 7.02 7.78 13.12
CA GLY A 117 7.58 6.69 13.92
C GLY A 117 8.13 5.54 13.07
N MET A 118 9.05 4.78 13.65
CA MET A 118 9.61 3.57 13.05
C MET A 118 9.12 2.34 13.79
N ASP A 119 8.73 1.32 13.02
CA ASP A 119 8.43 -0.02 13.53
C ASP A 119 8.88 -1.09 12.53
N THR A 120 8.42 -2.32 12.65
CA THR A 120 8.77 -3.42 11.75
C THR A 120 8.17 -3.28 10.34
N ARG A 121 7.20 -2.42 10.15
CA ARG A 121 6.49 -2.17 8.88
C ARG A 121 6.76 -0.77 8.32
N HIS A 122 7.07 0.19 9.17
CA HIS A 122 7.24 1.59 8.81
C HIS A 122 8.70 2.02 8.94
N ASN A 123 9.22 2.61 7.88
CA ASN A 123 10.55 3.20 7.84
C ASN A 123 10.43 4.64 7.35
N PRO A 124 11.18 5.62 7.91
CA PRO A 124 11.09 7.02 7.52
C PRO A 124 11.48 7.29 6.06
N GLU A 125 12.23 6.38 5.44
CA GLU A 125 12.45 6.37 4.00
C GLU A 125 12.14 4.97 3.43
N PHE A 126 11.37 4.93 2.36
CA PHE A 126 10.98 3.68 1.70
C PHE A 126 10.87 3.86 0.19
N THR A 127 10.90 2.74 -0.52
CA THR A 127 10.72 2.75 -1.97
C THR A 127 9.25 2.47 -2.28
N THR A 128 8.66 3.29 -3.12
CA THR A 128 7.32 3.10 -3.67
C THR A 128 7.36 3.12 -5.19
N VAL A 129 6.36 2.55 -5.81
CA VAL A 129 5.99 2.81 -7.19
C VAL A 129 4.62 3.49 -7.18
N GLU A 130 4.52 4.62 -7.85
CA GLU A 130 3.29 5.35 -8.03
C GLU A 130 3.07 5.55 -9.53
N LEU A 131 1.87 5.27 -10.00
CA LEU A 131 1.56 5.32 -11.43
C LEU A 131 0.19 5.97 -11.68
N TYR A 132 0.08 6.60 -12.85
CA TYR A 132 -1.15 7.25 -13.31
C TYR A 132 -1.40 6.91 -14.76
N GLN A 133 -2.67 6.66 -15.07
CA GLN A 133 -3.13 6.36 -16.43
C GLN A 133 -4.40 7.18 -16.73
N ALA A 134 -4.35 7.94 -17.82
CA ALA A 134 -5.53 8.62 -18.35
C ALA A 134 -6.50 7.61 -18.98
N TYR A 135 -7.80 7.96 -18.97
CA TYR A 135 -8.87 7.16 -19.58
C TYR A 135 -9.03 5.74 -19.01
N ALA A 136 -8.63 5.54 -17.76
CA ALA A 136 -8.78 4.30 -17.03
C ALA A 136 -9.62 4.51 -15.77
N ASP A 137 -10.27 3.46 -15.30
CA ASP A 137 -10.98 3.46 -14.04
C ASP A 137 -10.31 2.54 -13.00
N PHE A 138 -10.94 2.43 -11.82
CA PHE A 138 -10.40 1.61 -10.74
C PHE A 138 -10.41 0.10 -11.06
N ASN A 139 -11.25 -0.37 -11.99
CA ASN A 139 -11.24 -1.76 -12.43
C ASN A 139 -10.01 -2.06 -13.29
N ASP A 140 -9.65 -1.12 -14.20
CA ASP A 140 -8.43 -1.23 -15.00
C ASP A 140 -7.20 -1.29 -14.09
N MET A 141 -7.21 -0.52 -12.99
CA MET A 141 -6.10 -0.52 -12.03
C MET A 141 -6.03 -1.82 -11.21
N MET A 142 -7.16 -2.39 -10.83
CA MET A 142 -7.19 -3.71 -10.18
C MET A 142 -6.63 -4.79 -11.10
N ASP A 143 -7.03 -4.81 -12.38
CA ASP A 143 -6.50 -5.74 -13.38
C ASP A 143 -4.99 -5.57 -13.56
N LEU A 144 -4.52 -4.34 -13.69
CA LEU A 144 -3.10 -4.02 -13.79
C LEU A 144 -2.30 -4.54 -12.60
N PHE A 145 -2.83 -4.35 -11.39
CA PHE A 145 -2.16 -4.72 -10.14
C PHE A 145 -2.13 -6.25 -9.96
N GLU A 146 -3.22 -6.93 -10.27
CA GLU A 146 -3.31 -8.39 -10.26
C GLU A 146 -2.31 -9.00 -11.24
N ASP A 147 -2.29 -8.54 -12.49
CA ASP A 147 -1.35 -8.96 -13.52
C ASP A 147 0.11 -8.75 -13.09
N LEU A 148 0.40 -7.59 -12.50
CA LEU A 148 1.75 -7.23 -12.03
C LEU A 148 2.26 -8.21 -10.98
N LEU A 149 1.49 -8.43 -9.93
CA LEU A 149 1.93 -9.26 -8.80
C LEU A 149 1.90 -10.76 -9.13
N SER A 150 0.86 -11.22 -9.83
CA SER A 150 0.78 -12.61 -10.28
C SER A 150 1.91 -12.94 -11.26
N GLY A 151 2.16 -12.07 -12.23
CA GLY A 151 3.24 -12.23 -13.19
C GLY A 151 4.62 -12.19 -12.52
N ALA A 152 4.83 -11.30 -11.57
CA ALA A 152 6.07 -11.23 -10.78
C ALA A 152 6.32 -12.52 -9.99
N ALA A 153 5.30 -13.05 -9.31
CA ALA A 153 5.40 -14.31 -8.57
C ALA A 153 5.82 -15.45 -9.50
N LYS A 154 5.16 -15.58 -10.65
CA LYS A 154 5.45 -16.63 -11.61
C LYS A 154 6.85 -16.51 -12.21
N GLU A 155 7.27 -15.31 -12.61
CA GLU A 155 8.58 -15.10 -13.25
C GLU A 155 9.74 -15.24 -12.26
N ILE A 156 9.59 -14.68 -11.04
CA ILE A 156 10.70 -14.57 -10.07
C ILE A 156 10.81 -15.81 -9.20
N LEU A 157 9.67 -16.35 -8.74
CA LEU A 157 9.59 -17.48 -7.81
C LEU A 157 9.33 -18.82 -8.51
N GLY A 158 8.82 -18.79 -9.74
CA GLY A 158 8.42 -20.00 -10.49
C GLY A 158 7.08 -20.60 -10.05
N THR A 159 6.42 -20.01 -9.05
CA THR A 159 5.16 -20.47 -8.47
C THR A 159 4.27 -19.29 -8.11
N TYR A 160 2.97 -19.52 -8.00
CA TYR A 160 2.03 -18.57 -7.41
C TYR A 160 1.87 -18.77 -5.90
N ASP A 161 2.22 -19.98 -5.40
CA ASP A 161 2.02 -20.33 -4.00
C ASP A 161 3.22 -19.90 -3.19
N VAL A 162 2.98 -19.08 -2.18
CA VAL A 162 3.97 -18.56 -1.25
C VAL A 162 3.52 -18.80 0.19
N GLU A 163 4.47 -18.82 1.11
CA GLU A 163 4.20 -18.81 2.53
C GLU A 163 4.60 -17.45 3.09
N TRP A 164 3.67 -16.79 3.77
CA TRP A 164 3.88 -15.50 4.39
C TRP A 164 3.28 -15.46 5.80
N GLN A 165 4.10 -15.14 6.81
CA GLN A 165 3.69 -15.10 8.22
C GLN A 165 2.96 -16.38 8.69
N GLY A 166 3.38 -17.55 8.21
CA GLY A 166 2.76 -18.84 8.53
C GLY A 166 1.47 -19.16 7.75
N HIS A 167 1.05 -18.29 6.85
CA HIS A 167 -0.11 -18.52 5.99
C HIS A 167 0.30 -18.93 4.57
N LYS A 168 -0.41 -19.89 4.01
CA LYS A 168 -0.30 -20.24 2.59
C LYS A 168 -1.15 -19.27 1.77
N VAL A 169 -0.51 -18.58 0.84
CA VAL A 169 -1.12 -17.57 -0.02
C VAL A 169 -0.91 -17.95 -1.48
N SER A 170 -1.96 -17.91 -2.27
CA SER A 170 -1.85 -18.08 -3.72
C SER A 170 -1.97 -16.72 -4.42
N LEU A 171 -0.93 -16.38 -5.17
CA LEU A 171 -0.90 -15.19 -6.04
C LEU A 171 -1.38 -15.51 -7.47
N ALA A 172 -2.05 -16.65 -7.68
CA ALA A 172 -2.66 -16.99 -8.96
C ALA A 172 -3.76 -15.99 -9.33
N PRO A 173 -3.91 -15.61 -10.60
CA PRO A 173 -4.97 -14.69 -11.04
C PRO A 173 -6.37 -15.14 -10.66
N GLY A 174 -7.30 -14.20 -10.56
CA GLY A 174 -8.69 -14.43 -10.17
C GLY A 174 -8.96 -14.00 -8.72
N TRP A 175 -8.33 -12.92 -8.28
CA TRP A 175 -8.49 -12.42 -6.93
C TRP A 175 -9.90 -11.86 -6.70
N PRO A 176 -10.52 -12.18 -5.56
CA PRO A 176 -11.82 -11.65 -5.19
C PRO A 176 -11.83 -10.11 -5.17
N ARG A 177 -12.92 -9.54 -5.69
CA ARG A 177 -13.25 -8.11 -5.56
C ARG A 177 -14.50 -8.00 -4.74
N MET A 178 -14.42 -7.40 -3.58
CA MET A 178 -15.50 -7.32 -2.61
C MET A 178 -15.68 -5.86 -2.18
N THR A 179 -16.90 -5.38 -2.12
CA THR A 179 -17.13 -4.07 -1.53
C THR A 179 -16.90 -4.12 -0.03
N MET A 180 -16.51 -3.00 0.58
CA MET A 180 -16.32 -2.92 2.03
C MET A 180 -17.59 -3.32 2.78
N ALA A 181 -18.77 -2.91 2.32
CA ALA A 181 -20.03 -3.30 2.92
C ALA A 181 -20.31 -4.82 2.80
N GLU A 182 -19.97 -5.45 1.66
CA GLU A 182 -20.07 -6.92 1.51
C GLU A 182 -19.11 -7.65 2.43
N ALA A 183 -17.89 -7.13 2.63
CA ALA A 183 -16.93 -7.69 3.54
C ALA A 183 -17.45 -7.63 5.00
N VAL A 184 -17.92 -6.47 5.44
CA VAL A 184 -18.51 -6.33 6.78
C VAL A 184 -19.73 -7.23 6.95
N LYS A 185 -20.62 -7.29 5.97
CA LYS A 185 -21.77 -8.20 6.02
C LYS A 185 -21.36 -9.67 6.11
N LYS A 186 -20.35 -10.08 5.35
CA LYS A 186 -19.85 -11.46 5.32
C LYS A 186 -19.25 -11.91 6.66
N TYR A 187 -18.44 -11.05 7.29
CA TYR A 187 -17.67 -11.44 8.47
C TYR A 187 -18.34 -11.06 9.79
N LEU A 188 -19.13 -9.99 9.81
CA LEU A 188 -19.78 -9.50 11.05
C LEU A 188 -21.32 -9.67 11.03
N GLY A 189 -21.91 -9.97 9.87
CA GLY A 189 -23.37 -10.10 9.73
C GLY A 189 -24.13 -8.78 9.68
N VAL A 190 -23.44 -7.63 9.69
CA VAL A 190 -24.07 -6.29 9.63
C VAL A 190 -24.21 -5.84 8.19
N ASP A 191 -25.44 -5.58 7.77
CA ASP A 191 -25.77 -5.09 6.42
C ASP A 191 -25.85 -3.56 6.37
N PHE A 192 -24.74 -2.90 6.20
CA PHE A 192 -24.69 -1.44 6.10
C PHE A 192 -25.50 -0.87 4.93
N MET A 193 -25.71 -1.65 3.86
CA MET A 193 -26.49 -1.20 2.71
C MET A 193 -28.00 -1.13 3.03
N ALA A 194 -28.46 -1.75 4.11
CA ALA A 194 -29.82 -1.67 4.61
C ALA A 194 -30.00 -0.58 5.69
N ILE A 195 -28.94 0.16 6.02
CA ILE A 195 -28.94 1.22 7.03
C ILE A 195 -28.81 2.57 6.32
N ASP A 196 -29.74 3.49 6.58
CA ASP A 196 -29.71 4.82 5.96
C ASP A 196 -29.18 5.93 6.88
N GLY A 197 -29.35 5.79 8.20
CA GLY A 197 -29.02 6.84 9.16
C GLY A 197 -27.69 6.65 9.88
N ASP A 198 -26.99 7.77 10.17
CA ASP A 198 -25.72 7.77 10.89
C ASP A 198 -25.82 7.14 12.28
N ALA A 199 -26.85 7.51 13.06
CA ALA A 199 -27.04 6.99 14.42
C ALA A 199 -27.27 5.47 14.44
N GLU A 200 -28.03 4.95 13.45
CA GLU A 200 -28.29 3.53 13.29
C GLU A 200 -27.02 2.78 12.88
N ALA A 201 -26.21 3.36 11.99
CA ALA A 201 -24.94 2.80 11.55
C ALA A 201 -23.91 2.70 12.70
N VAL A 202 -23.81 3.76 13.51
CA VAL A 202 -22.96 3.78 14.71
C VAL A 202 -23.41 2.72 15.73
N ALA A 203 -24.70 2.65 16.02
CA ALA A 203 -25.24 1.64 16.92
C ALA A 203 -25.00 0.20 16.43
N ALA A 204 -25.12 -0.02 15.10
CA ALA A 204 -24.80 -1.31 14.50
C ALA A 204 -23.32 -1.68 14.64
N ALA A 205 -22.39 -0.74 14.44
CA ALA A 205 -20.96 -0.93 14.62
C ALA A 205 -20.61 -1.25 16.08
N GLU A 206 -21.17 -0.48 17.04
CA GLU A 206 -20.96 -0.71 18.47
C GLU A 206 -21.52 -2.07 18.93
N SER A 207 -22.63 -2.53 18.33
CA SER A 207 -23.25 -3.82 18.66
C SER A 207 -22.34 -5.03 18.35
N VAL A 208 -21.40 -4.87 17.44
CA VAL A 208 -20.38 -5.90 17.09
C VAL A 208 -19.01 -5.62 17.75
N GLY A 209 -18.98 -4.71 18.73
CA GLY A 209 -17.79 -4.41 19.54
C GLY A 209 -16.75 -3.54 18.84
N VAL A 210 -17.18 -2.68 17.93
CA VAL A 210 -16.33 -1.66 17.30
C VAL A 210 -16.26 -0.43 18.20
N ASP A 211 -15.07 0.09 18.42
CA ASP A 211 -14.87 1.33 19.18
C ASP A 211 -14.98 2.55 18.24
N MET A 212 -16.02 3.36 18.46
CA MET A 212 -16.26 4.61 17.74
C MET A 212 -15.70 5.86 18.45
N SER A 213 -14.97 5.68 19.58
CA SER A 213 -14.42 6.79 20.36
C SER A 213 -13.46 7.65 19.53
N GLY A 214 -13.71 8.96 19.52
CA GLY A 214 -12.87 9.92 18.77
C GLY A 214 -13.04 9.92 17.26
N LYS A 215 -14.02 9.17 16.75
CA LYS A 215 -14.39 9.16 15.32
C LYS A 215 -15.65 10.00 15.11
N GLU A 216 -15.78 10.63 13.94
CA GLU A 216 -17.02 11.28 13.56
C GLU A 216 -18.12 10.23 13.43
N PRO A 217 -19.29 10.44 14.06
CA PRO A 217 -20.37 9.45 14.10
C PRO A 217 -21.19 9.46 12.80
N THR A 218 -20.56 9.06 11.69
CA THR A 218 -21.20 8.97 10.37
C THR A 218 -21.33 7.51 9.94
N TRP A 219 -22.27 7.28 8.99
CA TRP A 219 -22.45 5.98 8.38
C TRP A 219 -21.16 5.44 7.76
N GLY A 220 -20.39 6.31 7.07
CA GLY A 220 -19.17 5.92 6.42
C GLY A 220 -18.05 5.57 7.39
N ASN A 221 -17.86 6.35 8.45
CA ASN A 221 -16.88 6.02 9.49
C ASN A 221 -17.27 4.73 10.23
N ALA A 222 -18.54 4.51 10.53
CA ALA A 222 -19.00 3.27 11.16
C ALA A 222 -18.72 2.04 10.27
N LEU A 223 -18.98 2.12 8.98
CA LEU A 223 -18.63 1.06 8.02
C LEU A 223 -17.12 0.81 7.97
N TYR A 224 -16.32 1.88 7.86
CA TYR A 224 -14.87 1.80 7.79
C TYR A 224 -14.27 1.19 9.06
N GLU A 225 -14.69 1.65 10.24
CA GLU A 225 -14.20 1.14 11.52
C GLU A 225 -14.60 -0.34 11.76
N CYS A 226 -15.76 -0.76 11.28
CA CYS A 226 -16.12 -2.18 11.27
C CYS A 226 -15.13 -3.00 10.44
N TYR A 227 -14.75 -2.50 9.27
CA TYR A 227 -13.78 -3.16 8.42
C TYR A 227 -12.39 -3.18 9.07
N ASP A 228 -11.87 -2.03 9.43
CA ASP A 228 -10.52 -1.83 9.97
C ASP A 228 -10.28 -2.64 11.25
N GLN A 229 -11.18 -2.50 12.24
CA GLN A 229 -11.00 -3.14 13.56
C GLN A 229 -11.35 -4.62 13.59
N LYS A 230 -12.19 -5.14 12.68
CA LYS A 230 -12.75 -6.49 12.84
C LYS A 230 -12.68 -7.38 11.61
N VAL A 231 -12.58 -6.83 10.40
CA VAL A 231 -12.65 -7.60 9.16
C VAL A 231 -11.30 -7.81 8.52
N GLU A 232 -10.43 -6.80 8.53
CA GLU A 232 -9.11 -6.84 7.89
C GLU A 232 -8.31 -8.07 8.32
N GLU A 233 -8.34 -8.43 9.60
CA GLU A 233 -7.62 -9.58 10.15
C GLU A 233 -8.03 -10.95 9.55
N TRP A 234 -9.18 -11.03 8.89
CA TRP A 234 -9.66 -12.26 8.22
C TRP A 234 -9.25 -12.37 6.77
N ILE A 235 -8.70 -11.30 6.19
CA ILE A 235 -8.31 -11.26 4.79
C ILE A 235 -6.91 -11.85 4.62
N ILE A 236 -6.82 -13.14 4.33
CA ILE A 236 -5.55 -13.86 4.16
C ILE A 236 -5.14 -13.94 2.68
N GLN A 237 -6.07 -14.33 1.80
CA GLN A 237 -5.80 -14.42 0.37
C GLN A 237 -5.89 -13.04 -0.29
N PRO A 238 -5.15 -12.81 -1.38
CA PRO A 238 -5.24 -11.55 -2.12
C PRO A 238 -6.69 -11.20 -2.41
N THR A 239 -7.14 -10.04 -1.93
CA THR A 239 -8.53 -9.59 -2.07
C THR A 239 -8.54 -8.08 -2.26
N PHE A 240 -9.21 -7.61 -3.30
CA PHE A 240 -9.49 -6.19 -3.48
C PHE A 240 -10.74 -5.82 -2.68
N ILE A 241 -10.57 -4.85 -1.77
CA ILE A 241 -11.68 -4.21 -1.07
C ILE A 241 -12.00 -2.90 -1.79
N THR A 242 -13.24 -2.79 -2.26
CA THR A 242 -13.69 -1.70 -3.11
C THR A 242 -14.78 -0.87 -2.43
N MET A 243 -15.15 0.24 -3.04
CA MET A 243 -16.28 1.07 -2.59
C MET A 243 -16.10 1.58 -1.16
N HIS A 244 -14.98 2.23 -0.90
CA HIS A 244 -14.73 2.88 0.38
C HIS A 244 -15.71 4.04 0.61
N PRO A 245 -16.11 4.29 1.87
CA PRO A 245 -16.96 5.44 2.18
C PRO A 245 -16.30 6.78 1.81
N VAL A 246 -17.12 7.74 1.38
CA VAL A 246 -16.64 9.09 1.05
C VAL A 246 -16.05 9.81 2.26
N ASP A 247 -16.51 9.48 3.47
CA ASP A 247 -16.05 10.08 4.72
C ASP A 247 -14.54 9.81 4.97
N VAL A 248 -14.08 8.64 4.57
CA VAL A 248 -12.65 8.26 4.68
C VAL A 248 -11.88 8.43 3.36
N SER A 249 -12.56 8.77 2.27
CA SER A 249 -11.97 8.94 0.94
C SER A 249 -12.54 10.15 0.19
N PRO A 250 -12.50 11.35 0.78
CA PRO A 250 -13.25 12.52 0.27
C PRO A 250 -12.76 13.02 -1.10
N LEU A 251 -11.53 12.69 -1.49
CA LEU A 251 -10.92 13.11 -2.76
C LEU A 251 -11.10 12.09 -3.89
N ALA A 252 -11.59 10.88 -3.57
CA ALA A 252 -11.85 9.88 -4.58
C ALA A 252 -13.19 10.15 -5.31
N LYS A 253 -13.28 9.67 -6.56
CA LYS A 253 -14.49 9.82 -7.37
C LYS A 253 -15.66 9.08 -6.71
N ARG A 254 -16.76 9.79 -6.47
CA ARG A 254 -17.99 9.18 -5.93
C ARG A 254 -18.59 8.17 -6.89
N SER A 255 -19.09 7.08 -6.32
CA SER A 255 -19.85 6.10 -7.10
C SER A 255 -21.15 6.70 -7.65
N PRO A 256 -21.44 6.49 -8.94
CA PRO A 256 -22.72 6.94 -9.50
C PRO A 256 -23.94 6.15 -9.00
N ARG A 257 -23.70 4.97 -8.37
CA ARG A 257 -24.77 4.10 -7.86
C ARG A 257 -25.18 4.46 -6.43
N ASP A 258 -24.21 4.80 -5.60
CA ASP A 258 -24.41 5.24 -4.22
C ASP A 258 -23.39 6.36 -3.90
N PRO A 259 -23.85 7.62 -3.73
CA PRO A 259 -22.97 8.76 -3.50
C PRO A 259 -22.27 8.74 -2.13
N ARG A 260 -22.65 7.84 -1.21
CA ARG A 260 -21.95 7.61 0.05
C ARG A 260 -20.63 6.88 -0.15
N LEU A 261 -20.45 6.22 -1.31
CA LEU A 261 -19.30 5.37 -1.65
C LEU A 261 -18.44 6.01 -2.73
N THR A 262 -17.21 5.57 -2.83
CA THR A 262 -16.24 6.02 -3.83
C THR A 262 -15.77 4.88 -4.73
N GLU A 263 -15.45 5.19 -5.98
CA GLU A 263 -14.77 4.28 -6.92
C GLU A 263 -13.28 4.18 -6.57
N ARG A 264 -12.99 3.62 -5.38
CA ARG A 264 -11.65 3.37 -4.83
C ARG A 264 -11.53 1.91 -4.44
N PHE A 265 -10.31 1.38 -4.48
CA PHE A 265 -9.99 0.06 -3.95
C PHE A 265 -8.68 0.10 -3.14
N GLU A 266 -8.52 -0.90 -2.29
CA GLU A 266 -7.27 -1.30 -1.65
C GLU A 266 -7.09 -2.81 -1.83
N LEU A 267 -5.84 -3.25 -1.96
CA LEU A 267 -5.50 -4.68 -2.01
C LEU A 267 -5.01 -5.13 -0.64
N PHE A 268 -5.61 -6.19 -0.14
CA PHE A 268 -5.18 -6.83 1.12
C PHE A 268 -4.61 -8.22 0.84
N ILE A 269 -3.48 -8.52 1.48
CA ILE A 269 -2.85 -9.84 1.49
C ILE A 269 -2.32 -10.10 2.90
N CYS A 270 -2.66 -11.24 3.50
CA CYS A 270 -2.21 -11.61 4.85
C CYS A 270 -2.45 -10.52 5.89
N ARG A 271 -3.66 -9.98 5.97
CA ARG A 271 -4.04 -8.97 6.96
C ARG A 271 -3.27 -7.65 6.82
N SER A 272 -2.86 -7.31 5.64
CA SER A 272 -2.11 -6.07 5.40
C SER A 272 -2.51 -5.47 4.08
N GLU A 273 -2.75 -4.17 4.09
CA GLU A 273 -2.82 -3.34 2.87
C GLU A 273 -1.47 -3.39 2.14
N MET A 274 -1.51 -3.45 0.81
CA MET A 274 -0.35 -3.61 -0.07
C MET A 274 -0.03 -2.34 -0.86
#